data_6695b3e94c2cf03164112c5ab06b1b99
#
_entry.id   6695b3e94c2cf03164112c5ab06b1b99
#
_cell.length_a   1.000
_cell.length_b   1.000
_cell.length_c   1.000
_cell.angle_alpha   90.00
_cell.angle_beta   90.00
_cell.angle_gamma   90.00
#
_symmetry.space_group_name_H-M   'P 1'
#
loop_
_entity.id
_entity.type
_entity.pdbx_description
1 polymer ?
#
loop_
_entity_poly.entity_id
_entity_poly.type
_entity_poly.pdbx_seq_one_letter_code
_entity_poly.pdbx_strand_id
1 'polypeptide(L)'
;MKEKVYLAGPLFTKYEIEARKKEHIKFKESFPEIETFAPIDAPFNGGNPSNITIYEADKMHMDESNIFIFDLNNMDEGTLVEVGIAVQRHQEDNKVEIYGFLWDLRMGRESGKGAFDKPYGVNGFLIGAIQKHGELVHTFEEVLELMKNKRK
;
A
#
# COMPACT_ATOMS: atom_id res chain seq x y z
N MET A 1 10.07 11.86 14.36
CA MET A 1 8.76 11.16 14.46
C MET A 1 9.06 9.68 14.30
N LYS A 2 8.44 8.80 15.08
CA LYS A 2 8.63 7.34 14.91
C LYS A 2 8.02 6.93 13.58
N GLU A 3 8.73 6.14 12.77
CA GLU A 3 8.18 5.65 11.50
C GLU A 3 7.07 4.64 11.76
N LYS A 4 5.96 4.80 11.05
CA LYS A 4 4.83 3.87 11.07
C LYS A 4 4.36 3.61 9.65
N VAL A 5 4.23 2.33 9.30
CA VAL A 5 3.72 1.89 8.01
C VAL A 5 2.27 1.44 8.10
N TYR A 6 1.50 1.80 7.09
CA TYR A 6 0.16 1.28 6.80
C TYR A 6 0.27 0.36 5.58
N LEU A 7 -0.04 -0.93 5.76
CA LEU A 7 -0.03 -1.94 4.70
C LEU A 7 -1.46 -2.19 4.23
N ALA A 8 -1.82 -1.71 3.06
CA ALA A 8 -3.16 -1.79 2.51
C ALA A 8 -3.26 -2.76 1.33
N GLY A 9 -4.43 -3.33 1.15
CA GLY A 9 -4.75 -4.20 0.04
C GLY A 9 -6.01 -5.02 0.30
N PRO A 10 -6.56 -5.70 -0.71
CA PRO A 10 -7.80 -6.43 -0.60
C PRO A 10 -7.73 -7.58 0.41
N LEU A 11 -8.87 -7.83 1.11
CA LEU A 11 -9.02 -8.79 2.22
C LEU A 11 -10.21 -9.73 2.04
N PHE A 12 -10.74 -9.91 0.82
CA PHE A 12 -12.00 -10.57 0.58
C PHE A 12 -11.89 -12.06 0.28
N THR A 13 -10.77 -12.49 -0.29
CA THR A 13 -10.53 -13.89 -0.62
C THR A 13 -9.49 -14.52 0.32
N LYS A 14 -9.53 -15.85 0.43
CA LYS A 14 -8.51 -16.58 1.20
C LYS A 14 -7.09 -16.26 0.72
N TYR A 15 -6.89 -16.13 -0.58
CA TYR A 15 -5.57 -15.83 -1.16
C TYR A 15 -5.07 -14.42 -0.80
N GLU A 16 -5.96 -13.44 -0.81
CA GLU A 16 -5.64 -12.07 -0.40
C GLU A 16 -5.28 -12.00 1.08
N ILE A 17 -6.07 -12.65 1.93
CA ILE A 17 -5.81 -12.75 3.37
C ILE A 17 -4.44 -13.38 3.64
N GLU A 18 -4.12 -14.49 2.96
CA GLU A 18 -2.82 -15.15 3.10
C GLU A 18 -1.67 -14.28 2.59
N ALA A 19 -1.88 -13.55 1.49
CA ALA A 19 -0.89 -12.61 0.95
C ALA A 19 -0.60 -11.48 1.95
N ARG A 20 -1.65 -10.80 2.46
CA ARG A 20 -1.49 -9.72 3.46
C ARG A 20 -0.76 -10.18 4.72
N LYS A 21 -1.08 -11.37 5.24
CA LYS A 21 -0.37 -11.94 6.40
C LYS A 21 1.12 -12.16 6.13
N LYS A 22 1.46 -12.71 4.97
CA LYS A 22 2.85 -12.94 4.57
C LYS A 22 3.62 -11.62 4.39
N GLU A 23 3.01 -10.64 3.76
CA GLU A 23 3.59 -9.31 3.58
C GLU A 23 3.85 -8.62 4.92
N HIS A 24 2.88 -8.69 5.85
CA HIS A 24 3.04 -8.12 7.18
C HIS A 24 4.22 -8.75 7.93
N ILE A 25 4.32 -10.09 7.95
CA ILE A 25 5.45 -10.81 8.57
C ILE A 25 6.77 -10.38 7.93
N LYS A 26 6.83 -10.41 6.59
CA LYS A 26 8.04 -10.08 5.83
C LYS A 26 8.48 -8.62 6.02
N PHE A 27 7.52 -7.69 6.15
CA PHE A 27 7.82 -6.30 6.46
C PHE A 27 8.46 -6.18 7.85
N LYS A 28 7.87 -6.78 8.88
CA LYS A 28 8.40 -6.77 10.26
C LYS A 28 9.80 -7.38 10.37
N GLU A 29 10.06 -8.45 9.60
CA GLU A 29 11.41 -9.06 9.53
C GLU A 29 12.42 -8.13 8.85
N SER A 30 12.00 -7.37 7.84
CA SER A 30 12.86 -6.46 7.06
C SER A 30 13.13 -5.14 7.76
N PHE A 31 12.19 -4.65 8.56
CA PHE A 31 12.19 -3.34 9.23
C PHE A 31 11.62 -3.45 10.65
N PRO A 32 12.31 -4.15 11.57
CA PRO A 32 11.78 -4.40 12.92
C PRO A 32 11.64 -3.12 13.76
N GLU A 33 12.30 -2.03 13.37
CA GLU A 33 12.24 -0.72 14.02
C GLU A 33 11.01 0.11 13.62
N ILE A 34 10.36 -0.21 12.49
CA ILE A 34 9.19 0.51 11.97
C ILE A 34 7.92 -0.09 12.58
N GLU A 35 7.10 0.75 13.19
CA GLU A 35 5.78 0.32 13.65
C GLU A 35 4.90 -0.05 12.45
N THR A 36 4.23 -1.20 12.52
CA THR A 36 3.47 -1.73 11.40
C THR A 36 2.01 -1.89 11.76
N PHE A 37 1.13 -1.35 10.94
CA PHE A 37 -0.30 -1.64 10.95
C PHE A 37 -0.73 -2.21 9.60
N ALA A 38 -1.54 -3.26 9.66
CA ALA A 38 -2.23 -3.82 8.50
C ALA A 38 -3.71 -4.06 8.88
N PRO A 39 -4.69 -3.63 8.08
CA PRO A 39 -6.12 -3.83 8.38
C PRO A 39 -6.50 -5.29 8.66
N ILE A 40 -5.76 -6.24 8.11
CA ILE A 40 -5.94 -7.68 8.39
C ILE A 40 -5.85 -8.02 9.88
N ASP A 41 -5.10 -7.27 10.66
CA ASP A 41 -4.91 -7.49 12.10
C ASP A 41 -5.88 -6.68 12.97
N ALA A 42 -6.80 -5.92 12.36
CA ALA A 42 -7.76 -5.12 13.09
C ALA A 42 -8.69 -6.03 13.94
N PRO A 43 -8.95 -5.65 15.21
CA PRO A 43 -9.65 -6.52 16.18
C PRO A 43 -11.11 -6.82 15.80
N PHE A 44 -11.71 -6.08 14.88
CA PHE A 44 -13.08 -6.28 14.42
C PHE A 44 -13.22 -7.19 13.20
N ASN A 45 -12.14 -7.77 12.67
CA ASN A 45 -12.20 -8.70 11.52
C ASN A 45 -12.95 -10.01 11.81
N GLY A 46 -13.41 -10.25 13.03
CA GLY A 46 -14.28 -11.38 13.41
C GLY A 46 -15.68 -10.96 13.87
N GLY A 47 -15.98 -9.65 13.85
CA GLY A 47 -17.26 -9.07 14.30
C GLY A 47 -18.15 -8.64 13.13
N ASN A 48 -19.14 -7.84 13.45
CA ASN A 48 -20.02 -7.18 12.47
C ASN A 48 -19.99 -5.66 12.66
N PRO A 49 -18.84 -4.99 12.41
CA PRO A 49 -18.72 -3.56 12.58
C PRO A 49 -19.55 -2.81 11.54
N SER A 50 -19.97 -1.57 11.88
CA SER A 50 -20.57 -0.69 10.88
C SER A 50 -19.51 -0.20 9.90
N ASN A 51 -19.93 0.22 8.69
CA ASN A 51 -19.03 0.81 7.70
C ASN A 51 -18.31 2.05 8.26
N ILE A 52 -18.99 2.85 9.10
CA ILE A 52 -18.38 4.02 9.75
C ILE A 52 -17.27 3.58 10.72
N THR A 53 -17.51 2.54 11.52
CA THR A 53 -16.53 2.02 12.47
C THR A 53 -15.26 1.52 11.74
N ILE A 54 -15.42 0.83 10.61
CA ILE A 54 -14.29 0.37 9.79
C ILE A 54 -13.50 1.59 9.27
N TYR A 55 -14.18 2.55 8.65
CA TYR A 55 -13.56 3.76 8.12
C TYR A 55 -12.80 4.54 9.18
N GLU A 56 -13.41 4.78 10.35
CA GLU A 56 -12.80 5.56 11.43
C GLU A 56 -11.54 4.87 11.99
N ALA A 57 -11.57 3.54 12.12
CA ALA A 57 -10.43 2.78 12.61
C ALA A 57 -9.27 2.80 11.61
N ASP A 58 -9.52 2.53 10.34
CA ASP A 58 -8.47 2.56 9.31
C ASP A 58 -7.92 3.98 9.13
N LYS A 59 -8.81 4.98 9.10
CA LYS A 59 -8.43 6.40 8.99
C LYS A 59 -7.54 6.86 10.15
N MET A 60 -7.82 6.43 11.37
CA MET A 60 -6.98 6.73 12.54
C MET A 60 -5.56 6.20 12.34
N HIS A 61 -5.41 4.94 11.92
CA HIS A 61 -4.10 4.36 11.65
C HIS A 61 -3.40 5.01 10.46
N MET A 62 -4.14 5.39 9.44
CA MET A 62 -3.59 6.17 8.32
C MET A 62 -3.05 7.53 8.78
N ASP A 63 -3.77 8.23 9.67
CA ASP A 63 -3.34 9.54 10.19
C ASP A 63 -2.06 9.46 11.02
N GLU A 64 -1.85 8.35 11.70
CA GLU A 64 -0.64 8.08 12.48
C GLU A 64 0.54 7.60 11.61
N SER A 65 0.30 7.12 10.38
CA SER A 65 1.32 6.53 9.51
C SER A 65 1.99 7.59 8.64
N ASN A 66 3.26 7.40 8.37
CA ASN A 66 4.04 8.22 7.43
C ASN A 66 4.63 7.42 6.26
N ILE A 67 4.38 6.11 6.24
CA ILE A 67 4.74 5.20 5.14
C ILE A 67 3.48 4.45 4.74
N PHE A 68 3.19 4.40 3.44
CA PHE A 68 2.03 3.70 2.88
C PHE A 68 2.48 2.71 1.83
N ILE A 69 2.02 1.47 1.93
CA ILE A 69 2.28 0.42 0.93
C ILE A 69 0.94 -0.17 0.49
N PHE A 70 0.68 -0.12 -0.82
CA PHE A 70 -0.59 -0.52 -1.43
C PHE A 70 -0.42 -1.70 -2.37
N ASP A 71 -1.16 -2.79 -2.11
CA ASP A 71 -1.40 -3.82 -3.11
C ASP A 71 -2.53 -3.39 -4.05
N LEU A 72 -2.19 -3.16 -5.31
CA LEU A 72 -3.11 -2.70 -6.34
C LEU A 72 -3.59 -3.82 -7.29
N ASN A 73 -3.24 -5.08 -7.01
CA ASN A 73 -3.47 -6.17 -7.96
C ASN A 73 -4.95 -6.40 -8.30
N ASN A 74 -5.86 -6.18 -7.36
CA ASN A 74 -7.31 -6.37 -7.56
C ASN A 74 -8.09 -5.06 -7.68
N MET A 75 -7.43 -3.91 -7.68
CA MET A 75 -8.08 -2.59 -7.77
C MET A 75 -9.26 -2.43 -6.79
N ASP A 76 -9.05 -2.89 -5.55
CA ASP A 76 -10.04 -2.77 -4.48
C ASP A 76 -10.41 -1.32 -4.21
N GLU A 77 -11.72 -1.02 -4.20
CA GLU A 77 -12.22 0.35 -4.08
C GLU A 77 -11.80 1.00 -2.77
N GLY A 78 -11.76 0.25 -1.66
CA GLY A 78 -11.31 0.73 -0.36
C GLY A 78 -9.83 1.14 -0.41
N THR A 79 -8.99 0.27 -0.93
CA THR A 79 -7.56 0.55 -1.14
C THR A 79 -7.34 1.76 -2.04
N LEU A 80 -8.15 1.96 -3.07
CA LEU A 80 -8.03 3.13 -3.96
C LEU A 80 -8.40 4.44 -3.26
N VAL A 81 -9.38 4.43 -2.35
CA VAL A 81 -9.68 5.59 -1.49
C VAL A 81 -8.51 5.92 -0.57
N GLU A 82 -7.89 4.90 0.03
CA GLU A 82 -6.70 5.05 0.88
C GLU A 82 -5.50 5.62 0.11
N VAL A 83 -5.29 5.21 -1.14
CA VAL A 83 -4.28 5.82 -2.03
C VAL A 83 -4.53 7.32 -2.18
N GLY A 84 -5.78 7.74 -2.43
CA GLY A 84 -6.14 9.15 -2.55
C GLY A 84 -5.81 9.94 -1.28
N ILE A 85 -6.12 9.39 -0.12
CA ILE A 85 -5.80 9.99 1.18
C ILE A 85 -4.27 10.11 1.38
N ALA A 86 -3.51 9.05 1.06
CA ALA A 86 -2.05 9.07 1.18
C ALA A 86 -1.41 10.11 0.25
N VAL A 87 -1.89 10.22 -0.99
CA VAL A 87 -1.44 11.24 -1.95
C VAL A 87 -1.70 12.65 -1.42
N GLN A 88 -2.88 12.91 -0.85
CA GLN A 88 -3.19 14.21 -0.23
C GLN A 88 -2.24 14.50 0.93
N ARG A 89 -1.98 13.54 1.80
CA ARG A 89 -1.06 13.69 2.92
C ARG A 89 0.38 13.95 2.47
N HIS A 90 0.84 13.28 1.40
CA HIS A 90 2.16 13.57 0.81
C HIS A 90 2.25 14.99 0.24
N GLN A 91 1.17 15.52 -0.32
CA GLN A 91 1.13 16.91 -0.81
C GLN A 91 1.24 17.93 0.34
N GLU A 92 0.71 17.60 1.51
CA GLU A 92 0.80 18.42 2.72
C GLU A 92 2.14 18.26 3.45
N ASP A 93 2.69 17.04 3.46
CA ASP A 93 3.99 16.71 4.05
C ASP A 93 4.76 15.75 3.13
N ASN A 94 5.76 16.26 2.43
CA ASN A 94 6.60 15.49 1.50
C ASN A 94 7.47 14.40 2.17
N LYS A 95 7.45 14.28 3.49
CA LYS A 95 8.08 13.19 4.21
C LYS A 95 7.22 11.93 4.26
N VAL A 96 5.94 12.02 3.90
CA VAL A 96 5.08 10.85 3.73
C VAL A 96 5.56 10.06 2.52
N GLU A 97 5.85 8.78 2.72
CA GLU A 97 6.31 7.88 1.66
C GLU A 97 5.15 7.03 1.13
N ILE A 98 5.06 6.89 -0.19
CA ILE A 98 4.02 6.09 -0.85
C ILE A 98 4.68 5.07 -1.76
N TYR A 99 4.26 3.80 -1.62
CA TYR A 99 4.66 2.69 -2.46
C TYR A 99 3.42 1.94 -2.94
N GLY A 100 3.31 1.72 -4.23
CA GLY A 100 2.33 0.83 -4.83
C GLY A 100 3.00 -0.36 -5.49
N PHE A 101 2.39 -1.52 -5.47
CA PHE A 101 2.84 -2.63 -6.29
C PHE A 101 1.67 -3.26 -7.05
N LEU A 102 1.97 -3.63 -8.30
CA LEU A 102 0.99 -4.15 -9.25
C LEU A 102 1.65 -5.15 -10.18
N TRP A 103 1.22 -6.40 -10.12
CA TRP A 103 1.65 -7.45 -11.00
C TRP A 103 0.53 -7.85 -11.96
N ASP A 104 0.67 -7.49 -13.22
CA ASP A 104 -0.21 -7.95 -14.28
C ASP A 104 0.61 -8.44 -15.48
N LEU A 105 0.46 -9.70 -15.84
CA LEU A 105 1.18 -10.31 -16.96
C LEU A 105 0.93 -9.58 -18.28
N ARG A 106 -0.19 -8.89 -18.41
CA ARG A 106 -0.56 -8.11 -19.62
C ARG A 106 0.26 -6.83 -19.76
N MET A 107 0.84 -6.33 -18.68
CA MET A 107 1.66 -5.10 -18.67
C MET A 107 3.11 -5.34 -19.09
N GLY A 108 3.51 -6.59 -19.34
CA GLY A 108 4.90 -6.95 -19.60
C GLY A 108 5.72 -7.09 -18.31
N ARG A 109 6.95 -7.57 -18.45
CA ARG A 109 7.87 -7.81 -17.32
C ARG A 109 8.98 -6.77 -17.20
N GLU A 110 8.83 -5.64 -17.86
CA GLU A 110 9.81 -4.56 -17.77
C GLU A 110 9.68 -3.87 -16.42
N SER A 111 10.75 -3.87 -15.65
CA SER A 111 10.84 -3.11 -14.40
C SER A 111 11.23 -1.66 -14.71
N GLY A 112 10.69 -0.73 -13.95
CA GLY A 112 10.99 0.70 -14.03
C GLY A 112 9.80 1.57 -14.39
N LYS A 113 9.99 2.89 -14.32
CA LYS A 113 8.90 3.87 -14.52
C LYS A 113 8.19 3.71 -15.87
N GLY A 114 8.93 3.39 -16.93
CA GLY A 114 8.37 3.18 -18.28
C GLY A 114 7.46 1.97 -18.43
N ALA A 115 7.57 0.96 -17.55
CA ALA A 115 6.71 -0.22 -17.58
C ALA A 115 5.22 0.10 -17.32
N PHE A 116 4.94 1.19 -16.63
CA PHE A 116 3.59 1.64 -16.29
C PHE A 116 3.08 2.77 -17.19
N ASP A 117 3.88 3.27 -18.12
CA ASP A 117 3.50 4.37 -19.03
C ASP A 117 2.48 3.95 -20.10
N LYS A 118 2.27 2.64 -20.26
CA LYS A 118 1.26 2.07 -21.16
C LYS A 118 0.29 1.19 -20.38
N PRO A 119 -0.66 1.79 -19.65
CA PRO A 119 -1.56 1.04 -18.78
C PRO A 119 -2.60 0.26 -19.61
N TYR A 120 -2.37 -1.00 -19.82
CA TYR A 120 -3.41 -1.91 -20.28
C TYR A 120 -4.29 -2.28 -19.09
N GLY A 121 -5.49 -1.68 -19.03
CA GLY A 121 -6.51 -2.04 -18.05
C GLY A 121 -6.40 -1.37 -16.68
N VAL A 122 -5.46 -0.45 -16.47
CA VAL A 122 -5.35 0.34 -15.23
C VAL A 122 -5.64 1.80 -15.52
N ASN A 123 -6.36 2.45 -14.63
CA ASN A 123 -6.70 3.86 -14.77
C ASN A 123 -5.45 4.75 -14.70
N GLY A 124 -5.19 5.53 -15.77
CA GLY A 124 -4.00 6.37 -15.87
C GLY A 124 -3.92 7.47 -14.82
N PHE A 125 -5.04 7.96 -14.28
CA PHE A 125 -5.05 8.93 -13.20
C PHE A 125 -4.47 8.33 -11.90
N LEU A 126 -4.85 7.09 -11.55
CA LEU A 126 -4.32 6.38 -10.40
C LEU A 126 -2.81 6.16 -10.53
N ILE A 127 -2.38 5.62 -11.68
CA ILE A 127 -0.95 5.38 -11.95
C ILE A 127 -0.15 6.68 -11.87
N GLY A 128 -0.64 7.73 -12.53
CA GLY A 128 0.00 9.05 -12.52
C GLY A 128 0.10 9.67 -11.12
N ALA A 129 -0.92 9.51 -10.28
CA ALA A 129 -0.90 9.99 -8.90
C ALA A 129 0.21 9.29 -8.08
N ILE A 130 0.31 7.96 -8.19
CA ILE A 130 1.36 7.21 -7.47
C ILE A 130 2.75 7.54 -8.03
N GLN A 131 2.93 7.56 -9.33
CA GLN A 131 4.23 7.90 -9.97
C GLN A 131 4.72 9.31 -9.62
N LYS A 132 3.79 10.25 -9.44
CA LYS A 132 4.13 11.63 -9.10
C LYS A 132 4.51 11.80 -7.62
N HIS A 133 3.89 11.06 -6.72
CA HIS A 133 3.99 11.26 -5.28
C HIS A 133 4.65 10.09 -4.53
N GLY A 134 5.02 9.04 -5.23
CA GLY A 134 5.61 7.84 -4.65
C GLY A 134 6.32 6.98 -5.67
N GLU A 135 6.40 5.69 -5.40
CA GLU A 135 7.03 4.69 -6.26
C GLU A 135 6.01 3.60 -6.62
N LEU A 136 6.04 3.15 -7.86
CA LEU A 136 5.22 2.04 -8.35
C LEU A 136 6.13 0.95 -8.91
N VAL A 137 5.98 -0.25 -8.39
CA VAL A 137 6.78 -1.43 -8.75
C VAL A 137 5.89 -2.64 -9.02
N HIS A 138 6.47 -3.77 -9.37
CA HIS A 138 5.69 -4.98 -9.68
C HIS A 138 5.39 -5.85 -8.46
N THR A 139 6.29 -5.88 -7.48
CA THR A 139 6.19 -6.81 -6.35
C THR A 139 6.41 -6.14 -5.00
N PHE A 140 5.90 -6.76 -3.96
CA PHE A 140 6.15 -6.34 -2.58
C PHE A 140 7.63 -6.40 -2.22
N GLU A 141 8.36 -7.38 -2.75
CA GLU A 141 9.82 -7.51 -2.59
C GLU A 141 10.57 -6.29 -3.11
N GLU A 142 10.19 -5.81 -4.29
CA GLU A 142 10.78 -4.60 -4.88
C GLU A 142 10.50 -3.36 -4.01
N VAL A 143 9.33 -3.26 -3.38
CA VAL A 143 9.06 -2.20 -2.38
C VAL A 143 10.06 -2.28 -1.23
N LEU A 144 10.27 -3.46 -0.65
CA LEU A 144 11.22 -3.63 0.46
C LEU A 144 12.65 -3.27 0.05
N GLU A 145 13.06 -3.60 -1.18
CA GLU A 145 14.39 -3.23 -1.70
C GLU A 145 14.53 -1.72 -1.87
N LEU A 146 13.52 -1.04 -2.42
CA LEU A 146 13.51 0.42 -2.55
C LEU A 146 13.63 1.08 -1.17
N MET A 147 12.86 0.63 -0.20
CA MET A 147 12.89 1.15 1.16
C MET A 147 14.27 0.95 1.82
N LYS A 148 14.88 -0.23 1.66
CA LYS A 148 16.24 -0.51 2.16
C LYS A 148 17.28 0.41 1.53
N ASN A 149 17.17 0.69 0.24
CA ASN A 149 18.11 1.55 -0.47
C ASN A 149 17.99 3.03 -0.08
N LYS A 150 16.78 3.50 0.23
CA LYS A 150 16.55 4.87 0.72
C LYS A 150 17.08 5.10 2.15
N ARG A 151 17.23 4.05 2.95
CA ARG A 151 17.65 4.12 4.37
C ARG A 151 19.14 3.81 4.60
N LYS A 152 19.91 3.54 3.54
CA LYS A 152 21.37 3.43 3.54
C LYS A 152 22.04 4.82 3.48
#